data_6ea439f1921d7c2dede2fa6637f44542
#
_entry.id   6ea439f1921d7c2dede2fa6637f44542
#
_cell.length_a   1.000
_cell.length_b   1.000
_cell.length_c   1.000
_cell.angle_alpha   90.00
_cell.angle_beta   90.00
_cell.angle_gamma   90.00
#
_symmetry.space_group_name_H-M   'P 1'
#
loop_
_entity.id
_entity.type
_entity.pdbx_description
1 polymer ?
#
loop_
_entity_poly.entity_id
_entity_poly.type
_entity_poly.pdbx_seq_one_letter_code
_entity_poly.pdbx_strand_id
1 'polypeptide(L)'
;MIREFTNVRKGAEENCPSLHCNSLPPMLVSETEGFPLAATIPAGLDQKEAELYQRLDPGRLPKHIAIIMDGNGRWARKRHLPRVAGHRAGVTSVRYTVECASRIGIPSLTLYAFSEENWKRRPKAEVDFLMKLLSRYLRQEVPTLHKNNVRLQYIGRLHELPPFVQEKMEWARIETSRNTGMLLTLALNYSARSELVDAFHSMLTAATNNGGIEHLNIDEATISRHLYTSHLPDPDLVIRTSGEMRLSNFLLWQLAYAEIYVTPTLWPEFRGVHLLEGIADYQKRDRRYGGLNESQASRALRS
;
A
#
# COMPACT_ATOMS: atom_id res chain seq x y z
N MET A 1 40.18 5.85 -44.33
CA MET A 1 40.80 4.55 -44.71
C MET A 1 39.70 3.50 -44.56
N ILE A 2 39.22 3.09 -45.68
CA ILE A 2 38.10 2.20 -46.02
C ILE A 2 38.51 0.77 -45.65
N ARG A 3 37.60 -0.03 -45.12
CA ARG A 3 37.43 -1.44 -45.53
C ARG A 3 36.09 -2.01 -45.04
N GLU A 4 35.21 -2.21 -46.04
CA GLU A 4 34.09 -3.14 -46.11
C GLU A 4 34.54 -4.60 -45.93
N PHE A 5 33.65 -5.44 -45.40
CA PHE A 5 33.52 -6.83 -45.81
C PHE A 5 32.06 -7.26 -45.79
N THR A 6 31.53 -7.37 -46.99
CA THR A 6 30.37 -8.14 -47.41
C THR A 6 30.74 -9.62 -47.57
N ASN A 7 29.83 -10.55 -47.30
CA ASN A 7 29.32 -11.68 -48.13
C ASN A 7 28.88 -12.84 -47.25
N VAL A 8 27.57 -13.18 -47.29
CA VAL A 8 26.85 -14.17 -48.14
C VAL A 8 27.15 -15.65 -47.85
N ARG A 9 26.10 -16.39 -47.49
CA ARG A 9 25.64 -17.67 -48.09
C ARG A 9 24.39 -18.19 -47.36
N LYS A 10 23.41 -18.32 -48.11
CA LYS A 10 22.35 -19.19 -48.58
C LYS A 10 22.44 -20.67 -48.10
N GLY A 11 21.25 -21.21 -47.66
CA GLY A 11 20.74 -22.49 -48.16
C GLY A 11 20.68 -23.62 -47.14
N ALA A 12 19.50 -24.04 -46.79
CA ALA A 12 19.02 -25.41 -46.92
C ALA A 12 17.58 -25.54 -46.42
N GLU A 13 16.66 -25.76 -47.37
CA GLU A 13 15.35 -26.36 -47.10
C GLU A 13 15.57 -27.86 -46.86
N GLU A 14 15.01 -28.42 -45.77
CA GLU A 14 14.75 -29.87 -45.72
C GLU A 14 13.42 -30.14 -45.00
N ASN A 15 12.56 -30.79 -45.76
CA ASN A 15 11.34 -31.54 -45.53
C ASN A 15 11.00 -31.97 -44.10
N CYS A 16 9.80 -31.69 -43.66
CA CYS A 16 9.12 -32.37 -42.57
C CYS A 16 7.90 -33.13 -43.11
N PRO A 17 7.76 -34.44 -42.87
CA PRO A 17 6.64 -35.23 -43.38
C PRO A 17 5.40 -35.05 -42.50
N SER A 18 4.26 -34.96 -43.18
CA SER A 18 2.89 -34.92 -42.65
C SER A 18 2.57 -36.11 -41.74
N LEU A 19 2.29 -35.86 -40.45
CA LEU A 19 1.63 -36.83 -39.56
C LEU A 19 0.15 -36.48 -39.43
N HIS A 20 -0.67 -37.45 -39.81
CA HIS A 20 -2.14 -37.46 -39.70
C HIS A 20 -2.57 -37.26 -38.25
N CYS A 21 -3.35 -36.21 -38.04
CA CYS A 21 -4.00 -35.96 -36.74
C CYS A 21 -5.32 -36.76 -36.72
N ASN A 22 -5.36 -37.84 -35.97
CA ASN A 22 -6.60 -38.58 -35.67
C ASN A 22 -7.47 -37.73 -34.73
N SER A 23 -8.66 -37.44 -35.18
CA SER A 23 -9.74 -36.80 -34.45
C SER A 23 -10.21 -37.67 -33.27
N LEU A 24 -9.98 -37.16 -32.04
CA LEU A 24 -10.63 -37.65 -30.80
C LEU A 24 -12.04 -37.04 -30.70
N PRO A 25 -13.06 -37.80 -30.23
CA PRO A 25 -14.40 -37.27 -30.07
C PRO A 25 -14.47 -36.24 -28.93
N PRO A 26 -15.43 -35.29 -28.96
CA PRO A 26 -15.54 -34.27 -27.93
C PRO A 26 -15.94 -34.94 -26.59
N MET A 27 -15.06 -34.82 -25.60
CA MET A 27 -15.41 -35.11 -24.20
C MET A 27 -16.46 -34.11 -23.72
N LEU A 28 -17.62 -34.60 -23.35
CA LEU A 28 -18.65 -33.89 -22.60
C LEU A 28 -17.99 -33.42 -21.28
N VAL A 29 -17.66 -32.14 -21.20
CA VAL A 29 -17.29 -31.48 -19.95
C VAL A 29 -18.61 -31.28 -19.21
N SER A 30 -18.88 -32.11 -18.20
CA SER A 30 -19.92 -31.85 -17.22
C SER A 30 -19.54 -30.56 -16.48
N GLU A 31 -20.35 -29.51 -16.64
CA GLU A 31 -20.33 -28.34 -15.78
C GLU A 31 -20.69 -28.79 -14.35
N THR A 32 -19.72 -29.26 -13.59
CA THR A 32 -19.81 -29.23 -12.14
C THR A 32 -19.57 -27.79 -11.74
N GLU A 33 -20.65 -27.11 -11.33
CA GLU A 33 -20.58 -25.89 -10.56
C GLU A 33 -19.61 -26.15 -9.39
N GLY A 34 -18.36 -25.75 -9.56
CA GLY A 34 -17.35 -25.81 -8.53
C GLY A 34 -17.73 -24.81 -7.45
N PHE A 35 -18.18 -25.27 -6.30
CA PHE A 35 -18.14 -24.49 -5.07
C PHE A 35 -16.74 -23.88 -4.95
N PRO A 36 -16.59 -22.57 -4.70
CA PRO A 36 -15.27 -21.98 -4.51
C PRO A 36 -14.60 -22.77 -3.38
N LEU A 37 -13.40 -23.31 -3.69
CA LEU A 37 -12.56 -23.98 -2.69
C LEU A 37 -12.50 -23.07 -1.47
N ALA A 38 -13.01 -23.54 -0.32
CA ALA A 38 -13.00 -22.78 0.92
C ALA A 38 -11.57 -22.29 1.15
N ALA A 39 -11.38 -20.98 1.13
CA ALA A 39 -10.07 -20.37 1.29
C ALA A 39 -9.46 -20.87 2.60
N THR A 40 -8.27 -21.42 2.54
CA THR A 40 -7.55 -21.86 3.75
C THR A 40 -7.38 -20.66 4.67
N ILE A 41 -7.91 -20.73 5.88
CA ILE A 41 -7.79 -19.66 6.87
C ILE A 41 -6.32 -19.47 7.22
N PRO A 42 -5.76 -18.25 7.09
CA PRO A 42 -4.39 -18.00 7.48
C PRO A 42 -4.15 -18.30 8.97
N ALA A 43 -3.03 -18.94 9.27
CA ALA A 43 -2.66 -19.24 10.66
C ALA A 43 -2.47 -17.96 11.48
N GLY A 44 -2.93 -17.97 12.75
CA GLY A 44 -2.71 -16.89 13.71
C GLY A 44 -3.74 -15.76 13.68
N LEU A 45 -4.83 -15.89 12.93
CA LEU A 45 -6.03 -15.07 13.11
C LEU A 45 -6.78 -15.52 14.38
N ASP A 46 -7.37 -14.57 15.11
CA ASP A 46 -8.30 -14.91 16.19
C ASP A 46 -9.64 -15.44 15.62
N GLN A 47 -10.54 -15.92 16.48
CA GLN A 47 -11.80 -16.52 16.04
C GLN A 47 -12.65 -15.54 15.20
N LYS A 48 -12.78 -14.27 15.63
CA LYS A 48 -13.58 -13.26 14.92
C LYS A 48 -12.93 -12.86 13.59
N GLU A 49 -11.62 -12.73 13.58
CA GLU A 49 -10.84 -12.48 12.36
C GLU A 49 -11.03 -13.63 11.37
N ALA A 50 -10.95 -14.87 11.83
CA ALA A 50 -11.14 -16.06 11.00
C ALA A 50 -12.56 -16.12 10.40
N GLU A 51 -13.61 -15.87 11.20
CA GLU A 51 -15.01 -15.83 10.75
C GLU A 51 -15.25 -14.73 9.70
N LEU A 52 -14.62 -13.54 9.86
CA LEU A 52 -14.72 -12.47 8.88
C LEU A 52 -13.94 -12.82 7.61
N TYR A 53 -12.73 -13.36 7.75
CA TYR A 53 -11.90 -13.74 6.61
C TYR A 53 -12.57 -14.78 5.71
N GLN A 54 -13.29 -15.75 6.28
CA GLN A 54 -14.06 -16.75 5.51
C GLN A 54 -15.15 -16.15 4.61
N ARG A 55 -15.59 -14.92 4.91
CA ARG A 55 -16.60 -14.19 4.12
C ARG A 55 -15.99 -13.32 3.03
N LEU A 56 -14.66 -13.21 2.99
CA LEU A 56 -13.96 -12.45 1.99
C LEU A 56 -13.65 -13.30 0.77
N ASP A 57 -13.63 -12.66 -0.39
CA ASP A 57 -13.10 -13.24 -1.61
C ASP A 57 -11.59 -13.02 -1.66
N PRO A 58 -10.74 -14.07 -1.54
CA PRO A 58 -9.29 -13.93 -1.58
C PRO A 58 -8.76 -13.38 -2.91
N GLY A 59 -9.49 -13.58 -4.01
CA GLY A 59 -9.14 -13.06 -5.34
C GLY A 59 -9.39 -11.56 -5.49
N ARG A 60 -10.14 -10.94 -4.56
CA ARG A 60 -10.51 -9.53 -4.57
C ARG A 60 -9.96 -8.74 -3.38
N LEU A 61 -8.87 -9.20 -2.78
CA LEU A 61 -8.18 -8.44 -1.73
C LEU A 61 -7.53 -7.18 -2.32
N PRO A 62 -7.55 -6.04 -1.60
CA PRO A 62 -6.84 -4.84 -2.02
C PRO A 62 -5.32 -5.10 -2.05
N LYS A 63 -4.65 -4.63 -3.10
CA LYS A 63 -3.19 -4.77 -3.24
C LYS A 63 -2.44 -3.78 -2.36
N HIS A 64 -3.04 -2.62 -2.09
CA HIS A 64 -2.47 -1.60 -1.25
C HIS A 64 -3.56 -0.97 -0.37
N ILE A 65 -3.34 -1.01 0.94
CA ILE A 65 -4.19 -0.35 1.93
C ILE A 65 -3.43 0.82 2.54
N ALA A 66 -4.06 1.99 2.60
CA ALA A 66 -3.55 3.17 3.30
C ALA A 66 -4.40 3.44 4.55
N ILE A 67 -3.78 3.74 5.70
CA ILE A 67 -4.51 3.96 6.96
C ILE A 67 -4.15 5.30 7.58
N ILE A 68 -5.18 6.13 7.85
CA ILE A 68 -5.08 7.36 8.63
C ILE A 68 -5.40 7.02 10.09
N MET A 69 -4.37 6.94 10.92
CA MET A 69 -4.40 6.51 12.31
C MET A 69 -4.85 7.64 13.25
N ASP A 70 -6.16 7.94 13.24
CA ASP A 70 -6.72 9.03 14.06
C ASP A 70 -7.40 8.51 15.34
N GLY A 71 -7.48 9.37 16.36
CA GLY A 71 -8.21 9.08 17.60
C GLY A 71 -7.37 8.87 18.83
N ASN A 72 -6.02 8.87 18.77
CA ASN A 72 -5.13 8.69 19.94
C ASN A 72 -5.45 9.67 21.07
N GLY A 73 -5.59 10.96 20.76
CA GLY A 73 -5.90 11.98 21.73
C GLY A 73 -7.31 11.87 22.31
N ARG A 74 -8.30 11.49 21.49
CA ARG A 74 -9.68 11.26 21.94
C ARG A 74 -9.78 10.05 22.86
N TRP A 75 -9.08 8.99 22.55
CA TRP A 75 -8.97 7.79 23.38
C TRP A 75 -8.41 8.09 24.75
N ALA A 76 -7.31 8.85 24.84
CA ALA A 76 -6.69 9.26 26.09
C ALA A 76 -7.65 10.14 26.92
N ARG A 77 -8.31 11.13 26.28
CA ARG A 77 -9.28 12.04 26.93
C ARG A 77 -10.46 11.28 27.55
N LYS A 78 -11.03 10.31 26.80
CA LYS A 78 -12.13 9.47 27.33
C LYS A 78 -11.74 8.67 28.58
N ARG A 79 -10.44 8.50 28.85
CA ARG A 79 -9.89 7.75 29.98
C ARG A 79 -9.20 8.64 31.02
N HIS A 80 -9.36 9.97 30.89
CA HIS A 80 -8.69 10.94 31.75
C HIS A 80 -7.16 10.78 31.80
N LEU A 81 -6.57 10.31 30.69
CA LEU A 81 -5.13 10.10 30.55
C LEU A 81 -4.49 11.23 29.73
N PRO A 82 -3.21 11.52 29.95
CA PRO A 82 -2.47 12.43 29.09
C PRO A 82 -2.40 11.91 27.65
N ARG A 83 -2.37 12.81 26.67
CA ARG A 83 -2.42 12.50 25.23
C ARG A 83 -1.37 11.50 24.78
N VAL A 84 -0.19 11.54 25.40
CA VAL A 84 0.92 10.61 25.13
C VAL A 84 0.57 9.14 25.45
N ALA A 85 -0.35 8.90 26.38
CA ALA A 85 -0.83 7.54 26.69
C ALA A 85 -1.61 6.94 25.51
N GLY A 86 -2.39 7.76 24.78
CA GLY A 86 -3.07 7.34 23.59
C GLY A 86 -2.10 6.94 22.45
N HIS A 87 -1.04 7.71 22.25
CA HIS A 87 -0.01 7.36 21.26
C HIS A 87 0.71 6.06 21.63
N ARG A 88 1.04 5.85 22.92
CA ARG A 88 1.64 4.59 23.37
C ARG A 88 0.69 3.40 23.15
N ALA A 89 -0.59 3.55 23.46
CA ALA A 89 -1.59 2.50 23.20
C ALA A 89 -1.78 2.23 21.70
N GLY A 90 -1.69 3.28 20.87
CA GLY A 90 -1.79 3.17 19.42
C GLY A 90 -0.68 2.33 18.76
N VAL A 91 0.49 2.20 19.40
CA VAL A 91 1.57 1.29 18.93
C VAL A 91 1.11 -0.16 18.88
N THR A 92 0.34 -0.59 19.88
CA THR A 92 -0.23 -1.95 19.90
C THR A 92 -1.16 -2.19 18.70
N SER A 93 -1.96 -1.19 18.31
CA SER A 93 -2.84 -1.28 17.14
C SER A 93 -2.04 -1.38 15.84
N VAL A 94 -0.89 -0.69 15.72
CA VAL A 94 0.02 -0.87 14.57
C VAL A 94 0.42 -2.34 14.43
N ARG A 95 0.88 -2.97 15.53
CA ARG A 95 1.30 -4.38 15.51
C ARG A 95 0.18 -5.30 15.03
N TYR A 96 -1.00 -5.24 15.65
CA TYR A 96 -2.14 -6.09 15.26
C TYR A 96 -2.57 -5.88 13.81
N THR A 97 -2.56 -4.64 13.33
CA THR A 97 -2.92 -4.31 11.95
C THR A 97 -1.90 -4.88 10.96
N VAL A 98 -0.59 -4.70 11.23
CA VAL A 98 0.51 -5.21 10.39
C VAL A 98 0.49 -6.74 10.36
N GLU A 99 0.33 -7.39 11.52
CA GLU A 99 0.25 -8.85 11.59
C GLU A 99 -0.95 -9.40 10.83
N CYS A 100 -2.14 -8.82 11.01
CA CYS A 100 -3.35 -9.25 10.31
C CYS A 100 -3.18 -9.04 8.79
N ALA A 101 -2.78 -7.85 8.34
CA ALA A 101 -2.57 -7.54 6.92
C ALA A 101 -1.56 -8.50 6.25
N SER A 102 -0.43 -8.76 6.92
CA SER A 102 0.58 -9.69 6.42
C SER A 102 0.06 -11.13 6.32
N ARG A 103 -0.67 -11.62 7.34
CA ARG A 103 -1.23 -12.98 7.37
C ARG A 103 -2.25 -13.23 6.28
N ILE A 104 -3.10 -12.24 6.00
CA ILE A 104 -4.12 -12.35 4.94
C ILE A 104 -3.56 -12.08 3.53
N GLY A 105 -2.27 -11.79 3.41
CA GLY A 105 -1.60 -11.65 2.12
C GLY A 105 -1.73 -10.28 1.46
N ILE A 106 -1.97 -9.19 2.20
CA ILE A 106 -1.94 -7.84 1.64
C ILE A 106 -0.51 -7.50 1.20
N PRO A 107 -0.27 -7.14 -0.09
CA PRO A 107 1.08 -6.86 -0.57
C PRO A 107 1.69 -5.57 -0.01
N SER A 108 0.88 -4.50 0.16
CA SER A 108 1.34 -3.17 0.59
C SER A 108 0.42 -2.56 1.63
N LEU A 109 1.02 -2.01 2.71
CA LEU A 109 0.32 -1.29 3.77
C LEU A 109 1.03 0.02 4.05
N THR A 110 0.35 1.17 3.89
CA THR A 110 0.89 2.49 4.24
C THR A 110 0.17 3.07 5.44
N LEU A 111 0.93 3.43 6.48
CA LEU A 111 0.41 4.00 7.71
C LEU A 111 0.79 5.48 7.85
N TYR A 112 -0.19 6.36 8.03
CA TYR A 112 0.04 7.79 8.30
C TYR A 112 0.45 7.99 9.76
N ALA A 113 1.73 7.82 10.04
CA ALA A 113 2.24 7.81 11.42
C ALA A 113 2.45 9.23 11.97
N PHE A 114 2.91 10.17 11.14
CA PHE A 114 3.16 11.54 11.59
C PHE A 114 3.12 12.54 10.43
N SER A 115 2.17 13.49 10.48
CA SER A 115 2.04 14.51 9.43
C SER A 115 3.00 15.68 9.62
N GLU A 116 3.33 16.39 8.54
CA GLU A 116 4.12 17.62 8.57
C GLU A 116 3.43 18.71 9.39
N GLU A 117 2.09 18.80 9.34
CA GLU A 117 1.32 19.73 10.15
C GLU A 117 1.47 19.44 11.66
N ASN A 118 1.54 18.15 12.04
CA ASN A 118 1.82 17.75 13.41
C ASN A 118 3.24 18.14 13.83
N TRP A 119 4.21 17.96 12.94
CA TRP A 119 5.60 18.38 13.14
C TRP A 119 5.71 19.88 13.44
N LYS A 120 5.02 20.71 12.64
CA LYS A 120 5.07 22.16 12.73
C LYS A 120 4.23 22.76 13.87
N ARG A 121 3.13 22.12 14.26
CA ARG A 121 2.10 22.73 15.13
C ARG A 121 2.01 22.13 16.52
N ARG A 122 2.56 20.93 16.76
CA ARG A 122 2.50 20.33 18.10
C ARG A 122 3.57 20.92 19.03
N PRO A 123 3.30 20.94 20.35
CA PRO A 123 4.32 21.30 21.32
C PRO A 123 5.58 20.45 21.15
N LYS A 124 6.75 21.08 21.22
CA LYS A 124 8.05 20.40 21.03
C LYS A 124 8.20 19.19 21.94
N ALA A 125 7.78 19.29 23.21
CA ALA A 125 7.83 18.17 24.16
C ALA A 125 7.02 16.95 23.70
N GLU A 126 5.86 17.16 23.03
CA GLU A 126 5.07 16.06 22.45
C GLU A 126 5.79 15.44 21.24
N VAL A 127 6.35 16.28 20.37
CA VAL A 127 7.12 15.82 19.20
C VAL A 127 8.34 15.01 19.65
N ASP A 128 9.13 15.52 20.60
CA ASP A 128 10.31 14.83 21.14
C ASP A 128 9.93 13.48 21.77
N PHE A 129 8.80 13.43 22.49
CA PHE A 129 8.28 12.17 23.02
C PHE A 129 7.94 11.17 21.90
N LEU A 130 7.25 11.64 20.84
CA LEU A 130 6.86 10.79 19.71
C LEU A 130 8.07 10.27 18.95
N MET A 131 9.11 11.08 18.77
CA MET A 131 10.36 10.67 18.15
C MET A 131 11.09 9.59 18.98
N LYS A 132 11.14 9.75 20.30
CA LYS A 132 11.69 8.72 21.21
C LYS A 132 10.84 7.44 21.19
N LEU A 133 9.52 7.57 21.12
CA LEU A 133 8.60 6.43 21.02
C LEU A 133 8.82 5.67 19.70
N LEU A 134 8.91 6.38 18.57
CA LEU A 134 9.19 5.79 17.26
C LEU A 134 10.52 5.03 17.26
N SER A 135 11.60 5.65 17.74
CA SER A 135 12.93 5.01 17.80
C SER A 135 12.92 3.73 18.66
N ARG A 136 12.20 3.74 19.79
CA ARG A 136 12.03 2.55 20.65
C ARG A 136 11.21 1.48 19.94
N TYR A 137 10.09 1.86 19.30
CA TYR A 137 9.21 0.97 18.59
C TYR A 137 9.95 0.24 17.46
N LEU A 138 10.70 0.96 16.63
CA LEU A 138 11.46 0.36 15.52
C LEU A 138 12.39 -0.74 16.03
N ARG A 139 13.08 -0.52 17.18
CA ARG A 139 13.95 -1.55 17.78
C ARG A 139 13.16 -2.77 18.25
N GLN A 140 11.98 -2.57 18.81
CA GLN A 140 11.17 -3.64 19.41
C GLN A 140 10.45 -4.48 18.36
N GLU A 141 10.07 -3.87 17.19
CA GLU A 141 9.24 -4.52 16.20
C GLU A 141 10.00 -5.24 15.09
N VAL A 142 11.26 -4.92 14.85
CA VAL A 142 12.06 -5.61 13.81
C VAL A 142 11.99 -7.13 13.91
N PRO A 143 12.11 -7.78 15.09
CA PRO A 143 11.94 -9.24 15.19
C PRO A 143 10.54 -9.72 14.76
N THR A 144 9.49 -8.96 15.08
CA THR A 144 8.11 -9.26 14.66
C THR A 144 7.94 -9.08 13.14
N LEU A 145 8.56 -8.05 12.57
CA LEU A 145 8.56 -7.82 11.12
C LEU A 145 9.25 -8.97 10.38
N HIS A 146 10.38 -9.48 10.89
CA HIS A 146 11.03 -10.68 10.34
C HIS A 146 10.14 -11.92 10.41
N LYS A 147 9.55 -12.18 11.58
CA LYS A 147 8.65 -13.32 11.77
C LYS A 147 7.49 -13.34 10.79
N ASN A 148 6.96 -12.16 10.45
CA ASN A 148 5.84 -11.99 9.52
C ASN A 148 6.30 -11.68 8.08
N ASN A 149 7.59 -11.79 7.77
CA ASN A 149 8.17 -11.51 6.45
C ASN A 149 7.81 -10.12 5.91
N VAL A 150 7.80 -9.09 6.78
CA VAL A 150 7.42 -7.72 6.43
C VAL A 150 8.67 -6.89 6.17
N ARG A 151 8.73 -6.23 5.01
CA ARG A 151 9.77 -5.27 4.64
C ARG A 151 9.32 -3.86 4.99
N LEU A 152 10.19 -3.07 5.65
CA LEU A 152 9.88 -1.74 6.14
C LEU A 152 10.47 -0.66 5.24
N GLN A 153 9.68 0.37 4.96
CA GLN A 153 10.08 1.59 4.24
C GLN A 153 9.44 2.84 4.85
N TYR A 154 9.91 4.00 4.39
CA TYR A 154 9.47 5.29 4.88
C TYR A 154 9.26 6.28 3.74
N ILE A 155 8.26 7.16 3.89
CA ILE A 155 8.01 8.29 2.99
C ILE A 155 7.83 9.58 3.79
N GLY A 156 8.16 10.73 3.17
CA GLY A 156 8.08 12.06 3.74
C GLY A 156 9.44 12.76 3.82
N ARG A 157 9.49 13.92 4.44
CA ARG A 157 10.73 14.70 4.62
C ARG A 157 11.56 14.17 5.77
N LEU A 158 12.14 12.99 5.57
CA LEU A 158 12.85 12.22 6.60
C LEU A 158 14.13 12.92 7.07
N HIS A 159 14.76 13.71 6.20
CA HIS A 159 15.97 14.48 6.49
C HIS A 159 15.77 15.57 7.55
N GLU A 160 14.52 16.02 7.76
CA GLU A 160 14.20 17.00 8.81
C GLU A 160 14.02 16.35 10.20
N LEU A 161 13.95 15.01 10.28
CA LEU A 161 13.80 14.30 11.56
C LEU A 161 15.13 14.34 12.35
N PRO A 162 15.08 14.16 13.69
CA PRO A 162 16.29 14.12 14.49
C PRO A 162 17.26 13.01 14.05
N PRO A 163 18.58 13.23 14.05
CA PRO A 163 19.56 12.25 13.56
C PRO A 163 19.43 10.87 14.19
N PHE A 164 19.18 10.79 15.50
CA PHE A 164 19.00 9.50 16.21
C PHE A 164 17.78 8.71 15.71
N VAL A 165 16.77 9.39 15.16
CA VAL A 165 15.59 8.75 14.54
C VAL A 165 15.96 8.25 13.15
N GLN A 166 16.63 9.09 12.34
CA GLN A 166 17.09 8.75 11.00
C GLN A 166 17.98 7.51 11.03
N GLU A 167 18.98 7.46 11.93
CA GLU A 167 19.84 6.28 12.14
C GLU A 167 19.04 5.02 12.48
N LYS A 168 18.03 5.14 13.36
CA LYS A 168 17.23 4.00 13.76
C LYS A 168 16.28 3.54 12.63
N MET A 169 15.76 4.46 11.85
CA MET A 169 14.95 4.16 10.67
C MET A 169 15.78 3.44 9.61
N GLU A 170 16.97 3.93 9.30
CA GLU A 170 17.86 3.30 8.33
C GLU A 170 18.30 1.90 8.78
N TRP A 171 18.66 1.75 10.07
CA TRP A 171 18.93 0.44 10.64
C TRP A 171 17.76 -0.53 10.45
N ALA A 172 16.53 -0.14 10.79
CA ALA A 172 15.36 -1.02 10.68
C ALA A 172 15.02 -1.35 9.22
N ARG A 173 15.22 -0.40 8.28
CA ARG A 173 15.06 -0.61 6.84
C ARG A 173 16.05 -1.65 6.32
N ILE A 174 17.32 -1.53 6.70
CA ILE A 174 18.38 -2.47 6.30
C ILE A 174 18.09 -3.87 6.86
N GLU A 175 17.79 -3.97 8.17
CA GLU A 175 17.46 -5.24 8.81
C GLU A 175 16.34 -5.98 8.06
N THR A 176 15.26 -5.27 7.71
CA THR A 176 14.09 -5.90 7.06
C THR A 176 14.20 -5.99 5.53
N SER A 177 15.30 -5.53 4.93
CA SER A 177 15.44 -5.41 3.46
C SER A 177 15.35 -6.73 2.70
N ARG A 178 15.72 -7.84 3.34
CA ARG A 178 15.67 -9.19 2.75
C ARG A 178 14.29 -9.86 2.87
N ASN A 179 13.35 -9.27 3.61
CA ASN A 179 12.00 -9.79 3.68
C ASN A 179 11.29 -9.57 2.33
N THR A 180 10.57 -10.59 1.88
CA THR A 180 9.94 -10.66 0.54
C THR A 180 8.42 -10.59 0.56
N GLY A 181 7.82 -10.53 1.75
CA GLY A 181 6.38 -10.47 1.95
C GLY A 181 5.84 -9.04 1.85
N MET A 182 4.91 -8.69 2.75
CA MET A 182 4.25 -7.38 2.75
C MET A 182 5.24 -6.23 2.87
N LEU A 183 5.04 -5.18 2.07
CA LEU A 183 5.75 -3.91 2.21
C LEU A 183 4.97 -2.98 3.16
N LEU A 184 5.55 -2.69 4.32
CA LEU A 184 5.04 -1.71 5.28
C LEU A 184 5.72 -0.37 5.05
N THR A 185 4.94 0.65 4.71
CA THR A 185 5.41 2.03 4.52
C THR A 185 4.90 2.91 5.65
N LEU A 186 5.81 3.57 6.37
CA LEU A 186 5.44 4.57 7.38
C LEU A 186 5.61 5.98 6.81
N ALA A 187 4.51 6.74 6.74
CA ALA A 187 4.54 8.14 6.35
C ALA A 187 4.88 9.01 7.58
N LEU A 188 6.07 9.60 7.58
CA LEU A 188 6.67 10.36 8.69
C LEU A 188 7.07 11.75 8.22
N ASN A 189 6.67 12.79 8.95
CA ASN A 189 6.82 14.18 8.52
C ASN A 189 6.34 14.35 7.07
N TYR A 190 5.19 13.71 6.79
CA TYR A 190 4.64 13.59 5.46
C TYR A 190 3.49 14.58 5.23
N SER A 191 3.44 15.12 4.04
CA SER A 191 2.39 15.98 3.50
C SER A 191 2.31 15.77 1.99
N ALA A 192 1.15 15.43 1.44
CA ALA A 192 1.00 15.22 0.00
C ALA A 192 1.31 16.49 -0.81
N ARG A 193 0.97 17.68 -0.27
CA ARG A 193 1.34 18.94 -0.93
C ARG A 193 2.83 19.16 -0.98
N SER A 194 3.55 18.84 0.11
CA SER A 194 5.00 18.93 0.14
C SER A 194 5.65 17.87 -0.76
N GLU A 195 5.11 16.66 -0.82
CA GLU A 195 5.54 15.62 -1.74
C GLU A 195 5.46 16.07 -3.20
N LEU A 196 4.33 16.69 -3.61
CA LEU A 196 4.17 17.25 -4.96
C LEU A 196 5.22 18.33 -5.26
N VAL A 197 5.46 19.25 -4.32
CA VAL A 197 6.50 20.28 -4.46
C VAL A 197 7.88 19.64 -4.62
N ASP A 198 8.21 18.64 -3.79
CA ASP A 198 9.49 17.94 -3.86
C ASP A 198 9.62 17.12 -5.16
N ALA A 199 8.52 16.54 -5.67
CA ALA A 199 8.48 15.89 -6.98
C ALA A 199 8.77 16.87 -8.12
N PHE A 200 8.19 18.09 -8.10
CA PHE A 200 8.51 19.13 -9.07
C PHE A 200 9.98 19.53 -9.03
N HIS A 201 10.56 19.74 -7.85
CA HIS A 201 11.99 20.00 -7.71
C HIS A 201 12.86 18.87 -8.26
N SER A 202 12.48 17.61 -7.99
CA SER A 202 13.16 16.44 -8.51
C SER A 202 13.11 16.36 -10.03
N MET A 203 11.95 16.64 -10.65
CA MET A 203 11.80 16.69 -12.11
C MET A 203 12.67 17.77 -12.75
N LEU A 204 12.65 18.98 -12.19
CA LEU A 204 13.49 20.10 -12.69
C LEU A 204 14.98 19.76 -12.60
N THR A 205 15.42 19.19 -11.48
CA THR A 205 16.81 18.77 -11.30
C THR A 205 17.20 17.68 -12.31
N ALA A 206 16.35 16.68 -12.49
CA ALA A 206 16.58 15.62 -13.47
C ALA A 206 16.65 16.16 -14.91
N ALA A 207 15.76 17.08 -15.29
CA ALA A 207 15.77 17.69 -16.62
C ALA A 207 17.05 18.52 -16.85
N THR A 208 17.46 19.34 -15.88
CA THR A 208 18.69 20.12 -15.97
C THR A 208 19.91 19.22 -16.18
N ASN A 209 19.97 18.08 -15.50
CA ASN A 209 21.08 17.12 -15.63
C ASN A 209 21.04 16.33 -16.95
N ASN A 210 19.88 16.25 -17.62
CA ASN A 210 19.64 15.45 -18.83
C ASN A 210 19.45 16.31 -20.10
N GLY A 211 20.06 17.46 -20.18
CA GLY A 211 20.12 18.25 -21.42
C GLY A 211 19.24 19.50 -21.44
N GLY A 212 18.47 19.79 -20.40
CA GLY A 212 17.70 21.03 -20.26
C GLY A 212 16.22 20.84 -20.01
N ILE A 213 15.59 21.91 -19.52
CA ILE A 213 14.16 21.92 -19.15
C ILE A 213 13.27 21.85 -20.40
N GLU A 214 13.75 22.26 -21.55
CA GLU A 214 13.04 22.25 -22.84
C GLU A 214 12.67 20.83 -23.32
N HIS A 215 13.34 19.81 -22.77
CA HIS A 215 13.03 18.40 -23.06
C HIS A 215 12.15 17.72 -22.02
N LEU A 216 11.71 18.48 -20.99
CA LEU A 216 10.90 17.95 -19.92
C LEU A 216 9.44 17.81 -20.39
N ASN A 217 9.01 16.58 -20.64
CA ASN A 217 7.59 16.27 -20.83
C ASN A 217 6.95 15.89 -19.50
N ILE A 218 5.97 16.69 -19.03
CA ILE A 218 5.27 16.47 -17.77
C ILE A 218 3.90 15.87 -18.07
N ASP A 219 3.74 14.60 -17.75
CA ASP A 219 2.49 13.85 -17.74
C ASP A 219 2.26 13.20 -16.36
N GLU A 220 1.12 12.54 -16.17
CA GLU A 220 0.77 11.88 -14.91
C GLU A 220 1.81 10.81 -14.51
N ALA A 221 2.31 10.06 -15.50
CA ALA A 221 3.33 9.04 -15.28
C ALA A 221 4.67 9.66 -14.85
N THR A 222 5.04 10.81 -15.41
CA THR A 222 6.24 11.55 -15.01
C THR A 222 6.13 12.04 -13.58
N ILE A 223 4.99 12.63 -13.20
CA ILE A 223 4.74 13.06 -11.82
C ILE A 223 4.85 11.84 -10.88
N SER A 224 4.13 10.76 -11.18
CA SER A 224 4.10 9.54 -10.35
C SER A 224 5.49 8.94 -10.13
N ARG A 225 6.38 8.97 -11.13
CA ARG A 225 7.78 8.50 -10.99
C ARG A 225 8.63 9.33 -10.03
N HIS A 226 8.26 10.59 -9.78
CA HIS A 226 9.00 11.48 -8.88
C HIS A 226 8.38 11.61 -7.49
N LEU A 227 7.22 10.98 -7.24
CA LEU A 227 6.64 10.91 -5.90
C LEU A 227 7.44 9.98 -4.99
N TYR A 228 7.34 10.17 -3.69
CA TYR A 228 7.95 9.28 -2.68
C TYR A 228 7.45 7.84 -2.80
N THR A 229 6.27 7.64 -3.39
CA THR A 229 5.59 6.36 -3.58
C THR A 229 5.82 5.73 -4.95
N SER A 230 6.77 6.23 -5.76
CA SER A 230 7.02 5.78 -7.14
C SER A 230 7.25 4.27 -7.31
N HIS A 231 7.60 3.59 -6.23
CA HIS A 231 7.84 2.14 -6.17
C HIS A 231 6.64 1.33 -5.61
N LEU A 232 5.53 2.00 -5.31
CA LEU A 232 4.31 1.42 -4.77
C LEU A 232 3.18 1.51 -5.80
N PRO A 233 2.26 0.55 -5.84
CA PRO A 233 0.98 0.77 -6.49
C PRO A 233 0.17 1.82 -5.72
N ASP A 234 -0.73 2.51 -6.40
CA ASP A 234 -1.69 3.39 -5.72
C ASP A 234 -2.57 2.58 -4.75
N PRO A 235 -3.01 3.17 -3.62
CA PRO A 235 -3.90 2.48 -2.70
C PRO A 235 -5.25 2.15 -3.32
N ASP A 236 -5.71 0.91 -3.14
CA ASP A 236 -7.07 0.49 -3.50
C ASP A 236 -8.08 0.91 -2.45
N LEU A 237 -7.65 0.94 -1.18
CA LEU A 237 -8.48 1.23 -0.02
C LEU A 237 -7.76 2.18 0.94
N VAL A 238 -8.43 3.29 1.30
CA VAL A 238 -7.99 4.12 2.42
C VAL A 238 -8.95 3.94 3.60
N ILE A 239 -8.40 3.61 4.76
CA ILE A 239 -9.14 3.48 6.02
C ILE A 239 -8.84 4.69 6.89
N ARG A 240 -9.88 5.36 7.40
CA ARG A 240 -9.71 6.39 8.43
C ARG A 240 -10.45 6.01 9.70
N THR A 241 -9.71 6.00 10.81
CA THR A 241 -10.28 5.74 12.15
C THR A 241 -10.87 7.00 12.77
N SER A 242 -11.74 6.83 13.77
CA SER A 242 -12.34 7.87 14.61
C SER A 242 -13.44 8.74 13.99
N GLY A 243 -14.06 8.28 12.87
CA GLY A 243 -15.27 8.89 12.31
C GLY A 243 -15.07 10.19 11.51
N GLU A 244 -13.84 10.60 11.25
CA GLU A 244 -13.55 11.82 10.50
C GLU A 244 -13.50 11.56 8.99
N MET A 245 -14.21 12.36 8.19
CA MET A 245 -14.39 12.16 6.74
C MET A 245 -13.51 13.10 5.91
N ARG A 246 -12.23 13.20 6.20
CA ARG A 246 -11.25 13.99 5.43
C ARG A 246 -9.94 13.25 5.27
N LEU A 247 -9.20 13.49 4.19
CA LEU A 247 -7.90 12.85 3.91
C LEU A 247 -6.73 13.48 4.66
N SER A 248 -6.90 14.70 5.18
CA SER A 248 -5.88 15.41 5.97
C SER A 248 -4.51 15.46 5.28
N ASN A 249 -4.49 15.80 3.97
CA ASN A 249 -3.27 15.96 3.18
C ASN A 249 -2.42 14.67 3.11
N PHE A 250 -3.08 13.51 3.10
CA PHE A 250 -2.46 12.20 2.98
C PHE A 250 -2.68 11.63 1.58
N LEU A 251 -1.59 11.28 0.88
CA LEU A 251 -1.54 10.61 -0.41
C LEU A 251 -2.54 11.15 -1.46
N LEU A 252 -2.67 12.51 -1.58
CA LEU A 252 -3.73 13.13 -2.39
C LEU A 252 -3.68 12.71 -3.86
N TRP A 253 -2.49 12.55 -4.44
CA TRP A 253 -2.31 12.08 -5.81
C TRP A 253 -2.71 10.62 -5.95
N GLN A 254 -2.19 9.80 -5.06
CA GLN A 254 -2.31 8.35 -5.11
C GLN A 254 -3.70 7.84 -4.74
N LEU A 255 -4.47 8.62 -3.95
CA LEU A 255 -5.82 8.26 -3.50
C LEU A 255 -6.93 8.67 -4.49
N ALA A 256 -6.59 9.15 -5.69
CA ALA A 256 -7.55 9.67 -6.66
C ALA A 256 -8.69 8.69 -6.98
N TYR A 257 -8.40 7.38 -6.97
CA TYR A 257 -9.35 6.30 -7.27
C TYR A 257 -9.49 5.28 -6.14
N ALA A 258 -8.97 5.59 -4.95
CA ALA A 258 -9.07 4.70 -3.80
C ALA A 258 -10.48 4.70 -3.20
N GLU A 259 -10.96 3.53 -2.80
CA GLU A 259 -12.18 3.43 -1.99
C GLU A 259 -11.92 3.93 -0.57
N ILE A 260 -12.89 4.65 0.01
CA ILE A 260 -12.75 5.26 1.34
C ILE A 260 -13.63 4.50 2.34
N TYR A 261 -13.02 3.98 3.39
CA TYR A 261 -13.73 3.39 4.53
C TYR A 261 -13.46 4.19 5.81
N VAL A 262 -14.52 4.67 6.46
CA VAL A 262 -14.43 5.43 7.70
C VAL A 262 -15.05 4.62 8.84
N THR A 263 -14.28 4.38 9.90
CA THR A 263 -14.77 3.69 11.10
C THR A 263 -14.81 4.62 12.31
N PRO A 264 -15.83 4.55 13.17
CA PRO A 264 -15.88 5.31 14.43
C PRO A 264 -14.85 4.82 15.46
N THR A 265 -14.26 3.65 15.27
CA THR A 265 -13.25 3.06 16.15
C THR A 265 -12.05 3.99 16.28
N LEU A 266 -11.63 4.30 17.51
CA LEU A 266 -10.43 5.09 17.78
C LEU A 266 -9.18 4.25 17.54
N TRP A 267 -8.11 4.83 16.99
CA TRP A 267 -6.91 4.07 16.61
C TRP A 267 -6.38 3.13 17.70
N PRO A 268 -6.26 3.51 19.01
CA PRO A 268 -5.80 2.60 20.05
C PRO A 268 -6.67 1.35 20.26
N GLU A 269 -7.89 1.32 19.72
CA GLU A 269 -8.83 0.19 19.78
C GLU A 269 -8.95 -0.56 18.47
N PHE A 270 -8.31 -0.08 17.41
CA PHE A 270 -8.32 -0.72 16.10
C PHE A 270 -7.55 -2.05 16.14
N ARG A 271 -8.13 -3.10 15.57
CA ARG A 271 -7.58 -4.47 15.53
C ARG A 271 -7.79 -5.07 14.15
N GLY A 272 -7.27 -6.28 13.92
CA GLY A 272 -7.43 -7.01 12.66
C GLY A 272 -8.90 -7.17 12.25
N VAL A 273 -9.81 -7.39 13.18
CA VAL A 273 -11.26 -7.45 12.91
C VAL A 273 -11.75 -6.20 12.18
N HIS A 274 -11.34 -5.00 12.59
CA HIS A 274 -11.76 -3.74 11.94
C HIS A 274 -11.10 -3.54 10.57
N LEU A 275 -9.89 -4.09 10.37
CA LEU A 275 -9.25 -4.14 9.06
C LEU A 275 -10.07 -5.01 8.10
N LEU A 276 -10.45 -6.20 8.55
CA LEU A 276 -11.27 -7.14 7.77
C LEU A 276 -12.66 -6.58 7.47
N GLU A 277 -13.28 -5.85 8.40
CA GLU A 277 -14.54 -5.12 8.15
C GLU A 277 -14.37 -4.09 7.03
N GLY A 278 -13.27 -3.33 7.02
CA GLY A 278 -12.96 -2.38 5.95
C GLY A 278 -12.74 -3.07 4.60
N ILE A 279 -12.08 -4.23 4.58
CA ILE A 279 -11.89 -5.02 3.35
C ILE A 279 -13.24 -5.61 2.89
N ALA A 280 -14.07 -6.11 3.80
CA ALA A 280 -15.39 -6.60 3.46
C ALA A 280 -16.30 -5.51 2.85
N ASP A 281 -16.20 -4.27 3.36
CA ASP A 281 -16.90 -3.12 2.78
C ASP A 281 -16.37 -2.79 1.38
N TYR A 282 -15.03 -2.77 1.20
CA TYR A 282 -14.39 -2.58 -0.10
C TYR A 282 -14.86 -3.61 -1.13
N GLN A 283 -14.97 -4.88 -0.78
CA GLN A 283 -15.37 -5.94 -1.71
C GLN A 283 -16.85 -5.87 -2.12
N LYS A 284 -17.70 -5.19 -1.37
CA LYS A 284 -19.11 -4.95 -1.74
C LYS A 284 -19.28 -3.88 -2.82
N ARG A 285 -18.23 -3.09 -3.07
CA ARG A 285 -18.29 -1.97 -4.00
C ARG A 285 -17.88 -2.39 -5.41
N ASP A 286 -18.65 -1.92 -6.40
CA ASP A 286 -18.28 -2.05 -7.81
C ASP A 286 -17.35 -0.88 -8.20
N ARG A 287 -16.09 -1.17 -8.49
CA ARG A 287 -15.13 -0.14 -8.96
C ARG A 287 -15.46 0.24 -10.40
N ARG A 288 -16.03 1.43 -10.57
CA ARG A 288 -16.37 2.00 -11.88
C ARG A 288 -15.35 3.08 -12.23
N TYR A 289 -14.36 2.75 -13.02
CA TYR A 289 -13.40 3.73 -13.58
C TYR A 289 -14.01 4.55 -14.73
N GLY A 290 -15.20 5.16 -14.49
CA GLY A 290 -15.93 5.91 -15.53
C GLY A 290 -16.58 5.09 -16.64
N GLY A 291 -16.53 3.75 -16.59
CA GLY A 291 -17.13 2.84 -17.57
C GLY A 291 -18.53 2.38 -17.16
N LEU A 292 -19.35 2.02 -18.16
CA LEU A 292 -20.64 1.33 -17.95
C LEU A 292 -20.37 -0.17 -17.69
N ASN A 293 -21.08 -0.78 -16.74
CA ASN A 293 -21.06 -2.23 -16.57
C ASN A 293 -21.63 -2.91 -17.83
N GLU A 294 -21.16 -4.12 -18.18
CA GLU A 294 -21.63 -4.88 -19.35
C GLU A 294 -23.17 -4.99 -19.44
N SER A 295 -23.87 -5.11 -18.30
CA SER A 295 -25.33 -5.12 -18.22
C SER A 295 -25.96 -3.76 -18.57
N GLN A 296 -25.28 -2.64 -18.30
CA GLN A 296 -25.74 -1.28 -18.65
C GLN A 296 -25.35 -0.91 -20.09
N ALA A 297 -24.16 -1.34 -20.54
CA ALA A 297 -23.75 -1.20 -21.94
C ALA A 297 -24.72 -1.94 -22.87
N SER A 298 -25.16 -3.15 -22.49
CA SER A 298 -26.15 -3.92 -23.24
C SER A 298 -27.55 -3.31 -23.23
N ARG A 299 -27.93 -2.55 -22.20
CA ARG A 299 -29.18 -1.79 -22.14
C ARG A 299 -29.12 -0.48 -22.94
N ALA A 300 -28.00 0.23 -22.90
CA ALA A 300 -27.80 1.47 -23.65
C ALA A 300 -27.70 1.24 -25.19
N LEU A 301 -27.32 0.03 -25.63
CA LEU A 301 -27.31 -0.35 -27.04
C LEU A 301 -28.70 -0.83 -27.55
N ARG A 302 -29.72 -0.97 -26.66
CA ARG A 302 -31.08 -1.40 -27.01
C ARG A 302 -32.12 -0.28 -26.89
N SER A 303 -31.72 0.92 -26.46
CA SER A 303 -32.52 2.16 -26.43
C SER A 303 -32.08 3.10 -27.55
#